data_6fb1810250a22949db880050453000f7
#
_entry.id   6fb1810250a22949db880050453000f7
#
_cell.length_a   1.000
_cell.length_b   1.000
_cell.length_c   1.000
_cell.angle_alpha   90.00
_cell.angle_beta   90.00
_cell.angle_gamma   90.00
#
_symmetry.space_group_name_H-M   'P 1'
#
loop_
_entity.id
_entity.type
_entity.pdbx_description
1 polymer ?
#
loop_
_entity_poly.entity_id
_entity_poly.type
_entity_poly.pdbx_seq_one_letter_code
_entity_poly.pdbx_strand_id
1 'polypeptide(L)'
;MQIDPIKQSKKITDFIKITFTSQGINKAVIAVSGGIDSALSLALATKALGKENIYTLELPYKRQSTELSSLIITHLDIPPNQRKIIKLSRAVDKLAIQLNAKKNPLRFGNILARTRMICLFDQAKTNKAMVIGTENKSEKLLGYYTRFGDQASDLDPISHLYKTQVIKLAQHFKLPPAILKALPSAGLWKDQTDEQELGFTYQDADPILKLILKDNFTKDQLIKKGFNKNLVEKITKRL
;
A
#
# COMPACT_ATOMS: atom_id res chain seq x y z
N MET A 1 -6.85 -5.39 16.74
CA MET A 1 -5.75 -6.36 16.95
C MET A 1 -4.61 -5.69 17.69
N GLN A 2 -4.02 -6.37 18.69
CA GLN A 2 -2.90 -5.80 19.46
C GLN A 2 -1.59 -5.92 18.67
N ILE A 3 -0.73 -4.90 18.80
CA ILE A 3 0.62 -4.82 18.26
C ILE A 3 1.46 -4.02 19.24
N ASP A 4 2.71 -4.39 19.43
CA ASP A 4 3.71 -3.56 20.09
C ASP A 4 4.40 -2.68 19.01
N PRO A 5 4.10 -1.38 18.94
CA PRO A 5 4.58 -0.54 17.86
C PRO A 5 6.10 -0.33 17.90
N ILE A 6 6.71 -0.29 19.08
CA ILE A 6 8.15 -0.08 19.25
C ILE A 6 8.90 -1.29 18.70
N LYS A 7 8.54 -2.48 19.20
CA LYS A 7 9.15 -3.75 18.77
C LYS A 7 8.94 -3.98 17.27
N GLN A 8 7.74 -3.68 16.76
CA GLN A 8 7.41 -3.89 15.36
C GLN A 8 8.16 -2.90 14.45
N SER A 9 8.21 -1.62 14.84
CA SER A 9 9.01 -0.62 14.12
C SER A 9 10.46 -1.04 14.00
N LYS A 10 11.08 -1.48 15.12
CA LYS A 10 12.48 -1.95 15.13
C LYS A 10 12.65 -3.15 14.19
N LYS A 11 11.78 -4.17 14.29
CA LYS A 11 11.85 -5.37 13.44
C LYS A 11 11.80 -5.04 11.96
N ILE A 12 10.89 -4.13 11.56
CA ILE A 12 10.73 -3.75 10.15
C ILE A 12 11.93 -2.92 9.66
N THR A 13 12.39 -1.95 10.45
CA THR A 13 13.56 -1.14 10.06
C THR A 13 14.84 -1.98 9.98
N ASP A 14 15.05 -2.94 10.88
CA ASP A 14 16.16 -3.88 10.81
C ASP A 14 16.06 -4.76 9.56
N PHE A 15 14.88 -5.27 9.24
CA PHE A 15 14.62 -6.06 8.03
C PHE A 15 14.94 -5.26 6.76
N ILE A 16 14.49 -4.01 6.65
CA ILE A 16 14.83 -3.14 5.51
C ILE A 16 16.35 -2.98 5.41
N LYS A 17 17.04 -2.62 6.50
CA LYS A 17 18.50 -2.44 6.50
C LYS A 17 19.23 -3.68 6.03
N ILE A 18 18.91 -4.84 6.63
CA ILE A 18 19.56 -6.12 6.30
C ILE A 18 19.37 -6.45 4.83
N THR A 19 18.13 -6.31 4.31
CA THR A 19 17.83 -6.61 2.91
C THR A 19 18.63 -5.71 1.97
N PHE A 20 18.64 -4.40 2.19
CA PHE A 20 19.37 -3.46 1.35
C PHE A 20 20.88 -3.71 1.39
N THR A 21 21.43 -3.93 2.59
CA THR A 21 22.87 -4.24 2.77
C THR A 21 23.25 -5.54 2.07
N SER A 22 22.43 -6.59 2.18
CA SER A 22 22.70 -7.89 1.53
C SER A 22 22.72 -7.83 0.01
N GLN A 23 22.00 -6.86 -0.58
CA GLN A 23 21.98 -6.62 -2.03
C GLN A 23 23.03 -5.62 -2.49
N GLY A 24 23.84 -5.05 -1.58
CA GLY A 24 24.80 -4.00 -1.91
C GLY A 24 24.16 -2.71 -2.41
N ILE A 25 22.89 -2.47 -2.10
CA ILE A 25 22.12 -1.30 -2.50
C ILE A 25 21.75 -0.49 -1.27
N ASN A 26 21.84 0.84 -1.35
CA ASN A 26 21.50 1.74 -0.25
C ASN A 26 20.37 2.72 -0.57
N LYS A 27 19.85 2.71 -1.78
CA LYS A 27 18.82 3.62 -2.26
C LYS A 27 17.50 2.91 -2.50
N ALA A 28 16.40 3.56 -2.11
CA ALA A 28 15.04 3.07 -2.31
C ALA A 28 14.23 4.01 -3.19
N VAL A 29 13.34 3.45 -3.99
CA VAL A 29 12.26 4.17 -4.68
C VAL A 29 10.93 3.70 -4.13
N ILE A 30 10.03 4.63 -3.86
CA ILE A 30 8.68 4.33 -3.38
C ILE A 30 7.64 5.21 -4.07
N ALA A 31 6.52 4.61 -4.50
CA ALA A 31 5.36 5.34 -4.96
C ALA A 31 4.52 5.81 -3.77
N VAL A 32 4.28 7.11 -3.66
CA VAL A 32 3.55 7.72 -2.54
C VAL A 32 2.18 8.17 -3.04
N SER A 33 1.14 7.43 -2.65
CA SER A 33 -0.24 7.73 -3.03
C SER A 33 -0.94 8.73 -2.10
N GLY A 34 -0.38 8.95 -0.91
CA GLY A 34 -1.03 9.69 0.17
C GLY A 34 -1.93 8.82 1.07
N GLY A 35 -2.11 7.55 0.73
CA GLY A 35 -2.75 6.55 1.61
C GLY A 35 -1.83 6.13 2.75
N ILE A 36 -2.45 5.63 3.84
CA ILE A 36 -1.75 5.29 5.09
C ILE A 36 -0.65 4.23 4.90
N ASP A 37 -0.83 3.27 3.99
CA ASP A 37 0.14 2.20 3.73
C ASP A 37 1.41 2.75 3.09
N SER A 38 1.27 3.55 2.03
CA SER A 38 2.41 4.21 1.38
C SER A 38 3.12 5.20 2.30
N ALA A 39 2.36 5.91 3.14
CA ALA A 39 2.91 6.83 4.12
C ALA A 39 3.70 6.12 5.22
N LEU A 40 3.19 4.99 5.74
CA LEU A 40 3.89 4.19 6.74
C LEU A 40 5.13 3.51 6.14
N SER A 41 5.03 2.92 4.94
CA SER A 41 6.18 2.32 4.25
C SER A 41 7.29 3.35 4.00
N LEU A 42 6.92 4.57 3.59
CA LEU A 42 7.87 5.67 3.43
C LEU A 42 8.55 6.04 4.75
N ALA A 43 7.79 6.18 5.84
CA ALA A 43 8.33 6.53 7.15
C ALA A 43 9.29 5.44 7.69
N LEU A 44 8.95 4.17 7.52
CA LEU A 44 9.79 3.04 7.90
C LEU A 44 11.08 2.98 7.07
N ALA A 45 10.98 3.20 5.75
CA ALA A 45 12.12 3.25 4.84
C ALA A 45 13.05 4.43 5.19
N THR A 46 12.50 5.60 5.42
CA THR A 46 13.25 6.79 5.82
C THR A 46 14.00 6.57 7.14
N LYS A 47 13.34 5.95 8.12
CA LYS A 47 13.96 5.58 9.41
C LYS A 47 15.07 4.54 9.24
N ALA A 48 14.93 3.61 8.30
CA ALA A 48 15.88 2.54 8.07
C ALA A 48 17.11 2.99 7.28
N LEU A 49 16.93 3.74 6.21
CA LEU A 49 17.95 4.05 5.21
C LEU A 49 18.47 5.50 5.27
N GLY A 50 17.75 6.39 5.97
CA GLY A 50 17.99 7.83 5.93
C GLY A 50 17.27 8.49 4.73
N LYS A 51 16.77 9.70 4.95
CA LYS A 51 15.99 10.46 3.94
C LYS A 51 16.77 10.72 2.64
N GLU A 52 18.10 10.83 2.74
CA GLU A 52 19.00 11.07 1.61
C GLU A 52 19.10 9.88 0.65
N ASN A 53 18.56 8.72 1.03
CA ASN A 53 18.57 7.50 0.23
C ASN A 53 17.17 7.13 -0.31
N ILE A 54 16.17 8.00 -0.12
CA ILE A 54 14.78 7.73 -0.52
C ILE A 54 14.37 8.60 -1.70
N TYR A 55 13.97 7.97 -2.80
CA TYR A 55 13.36 8.62 -3.95
C TYR A 55 11.85 8.38 -3.93
N THR A 56 11.07 9.45 -4.00
CA THR A 56 9.61 9.37 -3.97
C THR A 56 9.00 9.69 -5.32
N LEU A 57 8.00 8.90 -5.73
CA LEU A 57 7.22 9.13 -6.93
C LEU A 57 5.76 9.41 -6.59
N GLU A 58 5.24 10.49 -7.12
CA GLU A 58 3.82 10.80 -7.17
C GLU A 58 3.33 10.54 -8.60
N LEU A 59 2.37 9.64 -8.76
CA LEU A 59 1.94 9.09 -10.05
C LEU A 59 0.44 9.37 -10.31
N PRO A 60 0.04 10.67 -10.39
CA PRO A 60 -1.36 11.04 -10.52
C PRO A 60 -1.89 10.74 -11.93
N TYR A 61 -3.15 10.31 -11.98
CA TYR A 61 -3.94 10.23 -13.20
C TYR A 61 -4.95 11.39 -13.23
N LYS A 62 -4.96 12.16 -14.33
CA LYS A 62 -5.80 13.35 -14.52
C LYS A 62 -5.68 14.36 -13.38
N ARG A 63 -6.81 14.63 -12.69
CA ARG A 63 -6.92 15.63 -11.61
C ARG A 63 -6.83 14.98 -10.21
N GLN A 64 -6.23 13.80 -10.09
CA GLN A 64 -5.99 13.23 -8.76
C GLN A 64 -5.12 14.19 -7.96
N SER A 65 -5.55 14.47 -6.73
CA SER A 65 -4.80 15.33 -5.81
C SER A 65 -3.52 14.63 -5.36
N THR A 66 -2.45 15.38 -5.26
CA THR A 66 -1.17 14.97 -4.65
C THR A 66 -0.96 15.63 -3.29
N GLU A 67 -1.98 16.26 -2.70
CA GLU A 67 -1.84 16.99 -1.43
C GLU A 67 -1.38 16.08 -0.28
N LEU A 68 -2.01 14.92 -0.11
CA LEU A 68 -1.64 13.99 0.95
C LEU A 68 -0.28 13.33 0.72
N SER A 69 0.07 13.01 -0.52
CA SER A 69 1.40 12.49 -0.85
C SER A 69 2.48 13.54 -0.64
N SER A 70 2.28 14.75 -1.11
CA SER A 70 3.20 15.87 -0.87
C SER A 70 3.30 16.24 0.62
N LEU A 71 2.20 16.13 1.38
CA LEU A 71 2.19 16.35 2.82
C LEU A 71 3.13 15.39 3.56
N ILE A 72 3.02 14.08 3.30
CA ILE A 72 3.88 13.09 3.98
C ILE A 72 5.33 13.17 3.53
N ILE A 73 5.58 13.41 2.24
CA ILE A 73 6.93 13.59 1.70
C ILE A 73 7.62 14.78 2.38
N THR A 74 6.89 15.88 2.58
CA THR A 74 7.40 17.07 3.26
C THR A 74 7.56 16.85 4.77
N HIS A 75 6.60 16.17 5.41
CA HIS A 75 6.65 15.82 6.84
C HIS A 75 7.89 14.97 7.21
N LEU A 76 8.35 14.13 6.28
CA LEU A 76 9.54 13.29 6.45
C LEU A 76 10.83 13.94 5.90
N ASP A 77 10.79 15.22 5.56
CA ASP A 77 11.94 16.00 5.04
C ASP A 77 12.67 15.34 3.86
N ILE A 78 11.97 14.62 3.00
CA ILE A 78 12.61 14.04 1.81
C ILE A 78 13.15 15.19 0.94
N PRO A 79 14.43 15.14 0.49
CA PRO A 79 15.04 16.20 -0.29
C PRO A 79 14.27 16.51 -1.60
N PRO A 80 14.13 17.78 -2.01
CA PRO A 80 13.38 18.14 -3.23
C PRO A 80 13.90 17.47 -4.51
N ASN A 81 15.20 17.27 -4.64
CA ASN A 81 15.83 16.60 -5.79
C ASN A 81 15.56 15.09 -5.85
N GLN A 82 14.95 14.52 -4.82
CA GLN A 82 14.54 13.11 -4.73
C GLN A 82 13.03 12.93 -4.86
N ARG A 83 12.31 14.00 -5.16
CA ARG A 83 10.85 13.99 -5.36
C ARG A 83 10.54 14.13 -6.84
N LYS A 84 9.69 13.24 -7.37
CA LYS A 84 9.30 13.29 -8.78
C LYS A 84 7.81 13.09 -8.95
N ILE A 85 7.17 13.95 -9.75
CA ILE A 85 5.76 13.82 -10.13
C ILE A 85 5.73 13.43 -11.61
N ILE A 86 5.07 12.30 -11.92
CA ILE A 86 4.89 11.83 -13.30
C ILE A 86 3.40 11.72 -13.60
N LYS A 87 2.88 12.60 -14.46
CA LYS A 87 1.47 12.58 -14.88
C LYS A 87 1.22 11.47 -15.89
N LEU A 88 0.35 10.50 -15.54
CA LEU A 88 0.15 9.26 -16.31
C LEU A 88 -0.93 9.36 -17.39
N SER A 89 -1.72 10.43 -17.43
CA SER A 89 -2.95 10.50 -18.26
C SER A 89 -2.71 10.14 -19.72
N ARG A 90 -1.67 10.69 -20.34
CA ARG A 90 -1.37 10.42 -21.76
C ARG A 90 -1.09 8.96 -22.06
N ALA A 91 -0.24 8.31 -21.24
CA ALA A 91 0.17 6.92 -21.45
C ALA A 91 -1.01 5.97 -21.19
N VAL A 92 -1.70 6.15 -20.07
CA VAL A 92 -2.84 5.32 -19.67
C VAL A 92 -4.00 5.44 -20.65
N ASP A 93 -4.37 6.67 -21.06
CA ASP A 93 -5.47 6.89 -22.01
C ASP A 93 -5.18 6.26 -23.37
N LYS A 94 -3.97 6.42 -23.91
CA LYS A 94 -3.55 5.79 -25.17
C LYS A 94 -3.66 4.27 -25.11
N LEU A 95 -3.08 3.65 -24.07
CA LEU A 95 -3.10 2.21 -23.90
C LEU A 95 -4.52 1.68 -23.69
N ALA A 96 -5.34 2.35 -22.88
CA ALA A 96 -6.73 1.97 -22.64
C ALA A 96 -7.60 2.05 -23.90
N ILE A 97 -7.34 3.01 -24.80
CA ILE A 97 -8.02 3.10 -26.11
C ILE A 97 -7.61 1.93 -27.00
N GLN A 98 -6.31 1.69 -27.18
CA GLN A 98 -5.79 0.60 -28.02
C GLN A 98 -6.29 -0.78 -27.57
N LEU A 99 -6.45 -0.99 -26.27
CA LEU A 99 -6.94 -2.25 -25.70
C LEU A 99 -8.47 -2.31 -25.54
N ASN A 100 -9.22 -1.29 -26.01
CA ASN A 100 -10.67 -1.20 -25.83
C ASN A 100 -11.08 -1.40 -24.35
N ALA A 101 -10.31 -0.84 -23.41
CA ALA A 101 -10.50 -1.02 -21.97
C ALA A 101 -11.15 0.19 -21.28
N LYS A 102 -11.32 1.33 -21.98
CA LYS A 102 -11.74 2.61 -21.38
C LYS A 102 -13.12 2.56 -20.73
N LYS A 103 -14.02 1.73 -21.24
CA LYS A 103 -15.40 1.57 -20.69
C LYS A 103 -15.50 0.53 -19.57
N ASN A 104 -14.43 -0.19 -19.26
CA ASN A 104 -14.42 -1.20 -18.20
C ASN A 104 -13.55 -0.70 -17.04
N PRO A 105 -14.13 -0.28 -15.90
CA PRO A 105 -13.38 0.32 -14.78
C PRO A 105 -12.27 -0.58 -14.25
N LEU A 106 -12.54 -1.89 -14.09
CA LEU A 106 -11.56 -2.86 -13.58
C LEU A 106 -10.35 -3.01 -14.53
N ARG A 107 -10.61 -3.19 -15.84
CA ARG A 107 -9.53 -3.28 -16.83
C ARG A 107 -8.73 -1.98 -16.90
N PHE A 108 -9.43 -0.84 -16.85
CA PHE A 108 -8.81 0.48 -16.84
C PHE A 108 -7.93 0.67 -15.59
N GLY A 109 -8.46 0.35 -14.41
CA GLY A 109 -7.71 0.40 -13.14
C GLY A 109 -6.45 -0.46 -13.17
N ASN A 110 -6.54 -1.68 -13.71
CA ASN A 110 -5.40 -2.57 -13.88
C ASN A 110 -4.34 -1.99 -14.85
N ILE A 111 -4.73 -1.29 -15.91
CA ILE A 111 -3.79 -0.59 -16.80
C ILE A 111 -3.10 0.53 -16.03
N LEU A 112 -3.85 1.33 -15.27
CA LEU A 112 -3.31 2.42 -14.47
C LEU A 112 -2.30 1.92 -13.42
N ALA A 113 -2.65 0.89 -12.64
CA ALA A 113 -1.76 0.30 -11.63
C ALA A 113 -0.47 -0.24 -12.26
N ARG A 114 -0.56 -0.95 -13.40
CA ARG A 114 0.63 -1.46 -14.11
C ARG A 114 1.46 -0.35 -14.76
N THR A 115 0.85 0.74 -15.20
CA THR A 115 1.60 1.91 -15.70
C THR A 115 2.36 2.59 -14.55
N ARG A 116 1.78 2.66 -13.34
CA ARG A 116 2.49 3.12 -12.14
C ARG A 116 3.70 2.24 -11.85
N MET A 117 3.54 0.93 -11.89
CA MET A 117 4.64 -0.03 -11.71
C MET A 117 5.76 0.18 -12.71
N ILE A 118 5.46 0.34 -14.00
CA ILE A 118 6.48 0.61 -15.04
C ILE A 118 7.31 1.84 -14.67
N CYS A 119 6.67 2.96 -14.28
CA CYS A 119 7.37 4.17 -13.88
C CYS A 119 8.23 3.96 -12.63
N LEU A 120 7.74 3.16 -11.67
CA LEU A 120 8.41 2.88 -10.41
C LEU A 120 9.71 2.10 -10.65
N PHE A 121 9.66 1.02 -11.42
CA PHE A 121 10.84 0.19 -11.72
C PHE A 121 11.83 0.89 -12.67
N ASP A 122 11.36 1.71 -13.61
CA ASP A 122 12.24 2.57 -14.43
C ASP A 122 13.04 3.55 -13.56
N GLN A 123 12.38 4.20 -12.60
CA GLN A 123 13.06 5.10 -11.68
C GLN A 123 13.98 4.37 -10.68
N ALA A 124 13.64 3.16 -10.30
CA ALA A 124 14.52 2.31 -9.49
C ALA A 124 15.80 2.00 -10.26
N LYS A 125 15.71 1.61 -11.53
CA LYS A 125 16.87 1.36 -12.39
C LYS A 125 17.73 2.62 -12.58
N THR A 126 17.07 3.76 -12.86
CA THR A 126 17.74 5.06 -13.08
C THR A 126 18.56 5.49 -11.85
N ASN A 127 18.04 5.25 -10.64
CA ASN A 127 18.69 5.68 -9.39
C ASN A 127 19.57 4.60 -8.74
N LYS A 128 19.69 3.40 -9.37
CA LYS A 128 20.36 2.23 -8.80
C LYS A 128 19.78 1.89 -7.41
N ALA A 129 18.46 1.82 -7.35
CA ALA A 129 17.66 1.66 -6.14
C ALA A 129 16.80 0.40 -6.19
N MET A 130 16.30 -0.05 -5.05
CA MET A 130 15.27 -1.07 -4.95
C MET A 130 13.90 -0.44 -4.74
N VAL A 131 12.86 -1.11 -5.24
CA VAL A 131 11.47 -0.70 -5.06
C VAL A 131 10.95 -1.17 -3.71
N ILE A 132 10.47 -0.24 -2.88
CA ILE A 132 9.73 -0.56 -1.67
C ILE A 132 8.24 -0.55 -1.97
N GLY A 133 7.59 -1.69 -1.71
CA GLY A 133 6.16 -1.87 -1.81
C GLY A 133 5.39 -1.35 -0.60
N THR A 134 4.07 -1.35 -0.75
CA THR A 134 3.15 -0.77 0.23
C THR A 134 1.97 -1.69 0.55
N GLU A 135 2.00 -2.93 0.06
CA GLU A 135 0.94 -3.92 0.27
C GLU A 135 0.93 -4.42 1.71
N ASN A 136 -0.23 -4.45 2.33
CA ASN A 136 -0.42 -5.00 3.66
C ASN A 136 -1.03 -6.42 3.63
N LYS A 137 -1.02 -7.10 4.78
CA LYS A 137 -1.50 -8.48 4.88
C LYS A 137 -2.98 -8.63 4.57
N SER A 138 -3.82 -7.67 4.95
CA SER A 138 -5.27 -7.74 4.73
C SER A 138 -5.60 -7.67 3.25
N GLU A 139 -5.00 -6.72 2.53
CA GLU A 139 -5.14 -6.59 1.08
C GLU A 139 -4.69 -7.86 0.37
N LYS A 140 -3.52 -8.38 0.72
CA LYS A 140 -2.97 -9.62 0.16
C LYS A 140 -3.90 -10.81 0.34
N LEU A 141 -4.45 -11.00 1.54
CA LEU A 141 -5.35 -12.11 1.86
C LEU A 141 -6.70 -11.99 1.17
N LEU A 142 -7.21 -10.77 1.03
CA LEU A 142 -8.49 -10.49 0.38
C LEU A 142 -8.39 -10.41 -1.15
N GLY A 143 -7.20 -10.60 -1.72
CA GLY A 143 -6.97 -10.46 -3.16
C GLY A 143 -7.24 -9.03 -3.67
N TYR A 144 -7.08 -8.02 -2.80
CA TYR A 144 -7.39 -6.63 -3.11
C TYR A 144 -6.12 -5.88 -3.57
N TYR A 145 -5.63 -6.26 -4.73
CA TYR A 145 -4.47 -5.66 -5.40
C TYR A 145 -4.51 -5.96 -6.92
N THR A 146 -3.73 -5.23 -7.67
CA THR A 146 -3.49 -5.55 -9.09
C THR A 146 -2.20 -6.34 -9.23
N ARG A 147 -2.34 -7.61 -9.63
CA ARG A 147 -1.20 -8.49 -9.91
C ARG A 147 -0.25 -7.85 -10.94
N PHE A 148 1.06 -7.79 -10.62
CA PHE A 148 2.07 -7.10 -11.40
C PHE A 148 1.79 -5.60 -11.63
N GLY A 149 1.01 -4.99 -10.73
CA GLY A 149 0.76 -3.56 -10.66
C GLY A 149 1.29 -3.02 -9.34
N ASP A 150 0.39 -2.63 -8.46
CA ASP A 150 0.70 -2.15 -7.10
C ASP A 150 1.32 -3.23 -6.19
N GLN A 151 1.07 -4.51 -6.47
CA GLN A 151 1.72 -5.64 -5.81
C GLN A 151 3.22 -5.76 -6.11
N ALA A 152 3.70 -5.20 -7.24
CA ALA A 152 5.08 -5.41 -7.68
C ALA A 152 6.06 -4.55 -6.87
N SER A 153 7.01 -5.21 -6.22
CA SER A 153 8.08 -4.57 -5.44
C SER A 153 9.27 -5.52 -5.28
N ASP A 154 10.42 -4.99 -4.88
CA ASP A 154 11.57 -5.79 -4.45
C ASP A 154 11.46 -6.16 -2.97
N LEU A 155 10.75 -5.34 -2.18
CA LEU A 155 10.57 -5.49 -0.73
C LEU A 155 9.25 -4.91 -0.26
N ASP A 156 8.44 -5.72 0.44
CA ASP A 156 7.18 -5.30 1.09
C ASP A 156 7.32 -5.25 2.61
N PRO A 157 7.67 -4.11 3.22
CA PRO A 157 8.01 -4.04 4.63
C PRO A 157 6.81 -4.25 5.56
N ILE A 158 5.58 -3.98 5.10
CA ILE A 158 4.35 -4.08 5.88
C ILE A 158 3.46 -5.28 5.50
N SER A 159 3.91 -6.16 4.59
CA SER A 159 3.14 -7.31 4.09
C SER A 159 2.70 -8.32 5.16
N HIS A 160 3.29 -8.29 6.33
CA HIS A 160 2.93 -9.13 7.47
C HIS A 160 1.96 -8.47 8.45
N LEU A 161 1.68 -7.17 8.29
CA LEU A 161 0.77 -6.38 9.12
C LEU A 161 -0.65 -6.38 8.56
N TYR A 162 -1.63 -6.66 9.40
CA TYR A 162 -3.02 -6.40 9.06
C TYR A 162 -3.28 -4.88 8.98
N LYS A 163 -4.29 -4.46 8.21
CA LYS A 163 -4.63 -3.02 8.03
C LYS A 163 -4.84 -2.30 9.36
N THR A 164 -5.52 -2.92 10.31
CA THR A 164 -5.71 -2.38 11.67
C THR A 164 -4.40 -2.22 12.44
N GLN A 165 -3.38 -3.03 12.14
CA GLN A 165 -2.04 -2.90 12.72
C GLN A 165 -1.22 -1.81 12.02
N VAL A 166 -1.39 -1.65 10.70
CA VAL A 166 -0.81 -0.54 9.93
C VAL A 166 -1.27 0.80 10.52
N ILE A 167 -2.58 0.96 10.79
CA ILE A 167 -3.13 2.17 11.39
C ILE A 167 -2.49 2.47 12.75
N LYS A 168 -2.35 1.47 13.62
CA LYS A 168 -1.72 1.64 14.94
C LYS A 168 -0.24 2.01 14.84
N LEU A 169 0.48 1.40 13.91
CA LEU A 169 1.89 1.72 13.69
C LEU A 169 2.06 3.12 13.09
N ALA A 170 1.19 3.53 12.17
CA ALA A 170 1.16 4.89 11.61
C ALA A 170 0.89 5.96 12.68
N GLN A 171 -0.02 5.69 13.63
CA GLN A 171 -0.25 6.54 14.79
C GLN A 171 1.00 6.68 15.68
N HIS A 172 1.72 5.57 15.93
CA HIS A 172 2.98 5.58 16.67
C HIS A 172 4.05 6.41 15.99
N PHE A 173 4.12 6.38 14.65
CA PHE A 173 5.01 7.23 13.86
C PHE A 173 4.58 8.70 13.82
N LYS A 174 3.43 9.05 14.45
CA LYS A 174 2.86 10.41 14.45
C LYS A 174 2.68 10.97 13.05
N LEU A 175 2.23 10.12 12.12
CA LEU A 175 1.94 10.57 10.77
C LEU A 175 0.86 11.66 10.77
N PRO A 176 0.83 12.57 9.79
CA PRO A 176 -0.11 13.67 9.74
C PRO A 176 -1.57 13.23 9.92
N PRO A 177 -2.38 13.95 10.74
CA PRO A 177 -3.78 13.57 10.99
C PRO A 177 -4.63 13.43 9.72
N ALA A 178 -4.34 14.19 8.68
CA ALA A 178 -5.03 14.10 7.39
C ALA A 178 -4.83 12.71 6.73
N ILE A 179 -3.64 12.12 6.85
CA ILE A 179 -3.33 10.77 6.36
C ILE A 179 -4.00 9.70 7.23
N LEU A 180 -3.97 9.87 8.55
CA LEU A 180 -4.59 8.91 9.49
C LEU A 180 -6.12 8.84 9.33
N LYS A 181 -6.76 9.92 8.85
CA LYS A 181 -8.21 10.02 8.64
C LYS A 181 -8.63 9.72 7.20
N ALA A 182 -7.67 9.60 6.26
CA ALA A 182 -7.98 9.31 4.87
C ALA A 182 -8.63 7.92 4.74
N LEU A 183 -9.72 7.84 3.98
CA LEU A 183 -10.38 6.57 3.70
C LEU A 183 -9.47 5.69 2.83
N PRO A 184 -9.36 4.39 3.12
CA PRO A 184 -8.62 3.46 2.28
C PRO A 184 -9.18 3.44 0.86
N SER A 185 -8.30 3.62 -0.13
CA SER A 185 -8.68 3.62 -1.55
C SER A 185 -7.49 3.26 -2.44
N ALA A 186 -7.70 2.39 -3.41
CA ALA A 186 -6.73 2.09 -4.45
C ALA A 186 -6.53 3.28 -5.43
N GLY A 187 -7.44 4.27 -5.43
CA GLY A 187 -7.35 5.47 -6.26
C GLY A 187 -7.28 5.18 -7.76
N LEU A 188 -8.04 4.20 -8.24
CA LEU A 188 -8.11 3.81 -9.65
C LEU A 188 -9.22 4.54 -10.41
N TRP A 189 -10.27 4.95 -9.72
CA TRP A 189 -11.37 5.79 -10.24
C TRP A 189 -11.90 6.72 -9.15
N LYS A 190 -12.78 7.66 -9.61
CA LYS A 190 -13.37 8.66 -8.71
C LYS A 190 -14.25 8.00 -7.64
N ASP A 191 -14.19 8.52 -6.43
CA ASP A 191 -14.99 8.11 -5.26
C ASP A 191 -14.87 6.62 -4.88
N GLN A 192 -13.81 5.93 -5.35
CA GLN A 192 -13.50 4.56 -4.95
C GLN A 192 -13.08 4.51 -3.48
N THR A 193 -13.64 3.56 -2.73
CA THR A 193 -13.12 3.16 -1.42
C THR A 193 -13.03 1.65 -1.34
N ASP A 194 -12.01 1.15 -0.63
CA ASP A 194 -11.79 -0.28 -0.46
C ASP A 194 -13.01 -0.94 0.21
N GLU A 195 -13.54 -0.32 1.26
CA GLU A 195 -14.65 -0.86 2.04
C GLU A 195 -15.96 -0.96 1.25
N GLN A 196 -16.21 -0.03 0.32
CA GLN A 196 -17.37 -0.12 -0.59
C GLN A 196 -17.26 -1.30 -1.55
N GLU A 197 -16.06 -1.56 -2.08
CA GLU A 197 -15.82 -2.69 -2.99
C GLU A 197 -15.76 -4.03 -2.28
N LEU A 198 -15.21 -4.06 -1.08
CA LEU A 198 -15.16 -5.25 -0.26
C LEU A 198 -16.53 -5.60 0.34
N GLY A 199 -17.34 -4.57 0.67
CA GLY A 199 -18.63 -4.69 1.35
C GLY A 199 -18.53 -4.99 2.84
N PHE A 200 -17.35 -4.66 3.45
CA PHE A 200 -17.06 -4.74 4.88
C PHE A 200 -15.86 -3.85 5.20
N THR A 201 -15.67 -3.55 6.51
CA THR A 201 -14.52 -2.78 6.97
C THR A 201 -13.31 -3.65 7.28
N TYR A 202 -12.11 -3.09 7.27
CA TYR A 202 -10.91 -3.80 7.72
C TYR A 202 -10.94 -4.12 9.23
N GLN A 203 -11.66 -3.29 10.03
CA GLN A 203 -11.88 -3.59 11.45
C GLN A 203 -12.67 -4.88 11.66
N ASP A 204 -13.63 -5.14 10.77
CA ASP A 204 -14.42 -6.37 10.80
C ASP A 204 -13.64 -7.57 10.24
N ALA A 205 -12.90 -7.35 9.16
CA ALA A 205 -12.21 -8.44 8.44
C ALA A 205 -10.98 -8.97 9.20
N ASP A 206 -10.13 -8.10 9.72
CA ASP A 206 -8.84 -8.50 10.29
C ASP A 206 -8.94 -9.50 11.46
N PRO A 207 -9.90 -9.37 12.41
CA PRO A 207 -10.09 -10.39 13.45
C PRO A 207 -10.48 -11.76 12.87
N ILE A 208 -11.34 -11.80 11.87
CA ILE A 208 -11.79 -13.02 11.20
C ILE A 208 -10.63 -13.65 10.43
N LEU A 209 -9.90 -12.88 9.62
CA LEU A 209 -8.73 -13.34 8.89
C LEU A 209 -7.66 -13.94 9.83
N LYS A 210 -7.44 -13.30 10.97
CA LYS A 210 -6.50 -13.81 11.98
C LYS A 210 -6.94 -15.14 12.54
N LEU A 211 -8.21 -15.30 12.93
CA LEU A 211 -8.73 -16.55 13.50
C LEU A 211 -8.67 -17.69 12.47
N ILE A 212 -8.99 -17.42 11.20
CA ILE A 212 -8.89 -18.43 10.15
C ILE A 212 -7.45 -18.89 9.96
N LEU A 213 -6.52 -17.95 9.80
CA LEU A 213 -5.16 -18.26 9.34
C LEU A 213 -4.19 -18.66 10.46
N LYS A 214 -4.38 -18.13 11.66
CA LYS A 214 -3.50 -18.42 12.79
C LYS A 214 -4.05 -19.53 13.67
N ASP A 215 -5.37 -19.51 13.89
CA ASP A 215 -6.03 -20.36 14.86
C ASP A 215 -6.87 -21.46 14.17
N ASN A 216 -6.85 -21.54 12.83
CA ASN A 216 -7.53 -22.51 11.97
C ASN A 216 -9.04 -22.62 12.22
N PHE A 217 -9.69 -21.51 12.56
CA PHE A 217 -11.14 -21.49 12.79
C PHE A 217 -11.92 -21.79 11.51
N THR A 218 -12.91 -22.68 11.61
CA THR A 218 -13.91 -22.89 10.56
C THR A 218 -14.97 -21.78 10.57
N LYS A 219 -15.75 -21.68 9.47
CA LYS A 219 -16.88 -20.73 9.39
C LYS A 219 -17.86 -20.90 10.56
N ASP A 220 -18.20 -22.13 10.89
CA ASP A 220 -19.16 -22.45 11.98
C ASP A 220 -18.60 -22.03 13.35
N GLN A 221 -17.31 -22.21 13.58
CA GLN A 221 -16.65 -21.76 14.81
C GLN A 221 -16.64 -20.24 14.93
N LEU A 222 -16.44 -19.52 13.83
CA LEU A 222 -16.52 -18.06 13.80
C LEU A 222 -17.94 -17.57 14.12
N ILE A 223 -18.97 -18.18 13.53
CA ILE A 223 -20.37 -17.87 13.79
C ILE A 223 -20.74 -18.15 15.24
N LYS A 224 -20.35 -19.32 15.77
CA LYS A 224 -20.53 -19.68 17.20
C LYS A 224 -19.82 -18.71 18.15
N LYS A 225 -18.71 -18.11 17.72
CA LYS A 225 -17.98 -17.08 18.47
C LYS A 225 -18.65 -15.70 18.45
N GLY A 226 -19.74 -15.54 17.70
CA GLY A 226 -20.54 -14.32 17.65
C GLY A 226 -20.26 -13.40 16.42
N PHE A 227 -19.46 -13.84 15.45
CA PHE A 227 -19.32 -13.09 14.21
C PHE A 227 -20.58 -13.22 13.34
N ASN A 228 -20.94 -12.11 12.68
CA ASN A 228 -22.09 -12.09 11.78
C ASN A 228 -21.89 -13.09 10.61
N LYS A 229 -22.87 -13.97 10.37
CA LYS A 229 -22.81 -15.03 9.35
C LYS A 229 -22.53 -14.46 7.95
N ASN A 230 -23.27 -13.42 7.53
CA ASN A 230 -23.11 -12.80 6.20
C ASN A 230 -21.72 -12.20 6.03
N LEU A 231 -21.15 -11.61 7.09
CA LEU A 231 -19.81 -11.06 7.09
C LEU A 231 -18.75 -12.17 6.94
N VAL A 232 -18.88 -13.26 7.71
CA VAL A 232 -17.99 -14.42 7.62
C VAL A 232 -18.02 -15.02 6.21
N GLU A 233 -19.20 -15.19 5.62
CA GLU A 233 -19.37 -15.70 4.26
C GLU A 233 -18.71 -14.77 3.21
N LYS A 234 -18.92 -13.45 3.30
CA LYS A 234 -18.32 -12.48 2.38
C LYS A 234 -16.78 -12.53 2.43
N ILE A 235 -16.20 -12.53 3.65
CA ILE A 235 -14.74 -12.56 3.84
C ILE A 235 -14.15 -13.88 3.35
N THR A 236 -14.75 -15.02 3.74
CA THR A 236 -14.23 -16.33 3.36
C THR A 236 -14.39 -16.67 1.87
N LYS A 237 -15.28 -15.99 1.16
CA LYS A 237 -15.38 -16.11 -0.31
C LYS A 237 -14.19 -15.49 -1.04
N ARG A 238 -13.44 -14.62 -0.39
CA ARG A 238 -12.27 -13.93 -0.99
C ARG A 238 -10.95 -14.64 -0.70
N LEU A 239 -10.92 -15.55 0.28
CA LEU A 239 -9.78 -16.41 0.58
C LEU A 239 -9.68 -17.59 -0.38
#